data_1f988fafd897cbc113ff2584c37be17d
#
_entry.id   1f988fafd897cbc113ff2584c37be17d
#
_cell.length_a   1.000
_cell.length_b   1.000
_cell.length_c   1.000
_cell.angle_alpha   90.00
_cell.angle_beta   90.00
_cell.angle_gamma   90.00
#
_symmetry.space_group_name_H-M   'P 1'
#
loop_
_entity.id
_entity.type
_entity.pdbx_description
1 polymer ?
#
loop_
_entity_poly.entity_id
_entity_poly.type
_entity_poly.pdbx_seq_one_letter_code
_entity_poly.pdbx_strand_id
1 'polypeptide(L)'
;MTVIHFSYYELSLLSFLRESHPELADDIPFVKERAEAASQAYAEAFDNGFSVAECIGIANKTLYAGLHFSRHDTLTSVLWNEFSADVPLEAVRETAIRLRPSAEEVFSKYPISDDFAYTLEYNVLYTELTGFIQLKLEEDGKL
;
A
#
# COMPACT_ATOMS: atom_id res chain seq x y z
N MET A 1 5.01 -31.56 -9.30
CA MET A 1 4.58 -30.17 -9.35
C MET A 1 4.25 -29.68 -7.95
N THR A 2 4.84 -28.55 -7.56
CA THR A 2 4.63 -28.00 -6.23
C THR A 2 3.40 -27.11 -6.25
N VAL A 3 2.46 -27.36 -5.34
CA VAL A 3 1.29 -26.49 -5.16
C VAL A 3 1.53 -25.60 -3.95
N ILE A 4 1.39 -24.31 -4.15
CA ILE A 4 1.53 -23.35 -3.06
C ILE A 4 0.17 -23.14 -2.43
N HIS A 5 0.09 -23.46 -1.13
CA HIS A 5 -1.13 -23.23 -0.36
C HIS A 5 -0.96 -22.02 0.51
N PHE A 6 -1.97 -21.12 0.49
CA PHE A 6 -2.00 -19.92 1.31
C PHE A 6 -3.09 -20.03 2.36
N SER A 7 -2.78 -19.64 3.58
CA SER A 7 -3.77 -19.52 4.65
C SER A 7 -4.70 -18.34 4.40
N TYR A 8 -5.76 -18.25 5.20
CA TYR A 8 -6.69 -17.13 5.14
C TYR A 8 -5.97 -15.78 5.27
N TYR A 9 -5.06 -15.67 6.26
CA TYR A 9 -4.32 -14.41 6.45
C TYR A 9 -3.37 -14.12 5.32
N GLU A 10 -2.74 -15.16 4.76
CA GLU A 10 -1.87 -14.98 3.61
C GLU A 10 -2.65 -14.46 2.39
N LEU A 11 -3.82 -15.04 2.13
CA LEU A 11 -4.66 -14.62 1.01
C LEU A 11 -5.20 -13.20 1.21
N SER A 12 -5.62 -12.87 2.43
CA SER A 12 -6.12 -11.53 2.74
C SER A 12 -5.03 -10.48 2.55
N LEU A 13 -3.84 -10.75 3.06
CA LEU A 13 -2.71 -9.83 2.91
C LEU A 13 -2.30 -9.71 1.45
N LEU A 14 -2.19 -10.83 0.74
CA LEU A 14 -1.78 -10.84 -0.66
C LEU A 14 -2.73 -10.02 -1.53
N SER A 15 -4.04 -10.15 -1.31
CA SER A 15 -5.05 -9.37 -2.03
C SER A 15 -4.86 -7.88 -1.79
N PHE A 16 -4.65 -7.50 -0.52
CA PHE A 16 -4.41 -6.11 -0.15
C PHE A 16 -3.13 -5.56 -0.79
N LEU A 17 -2.04 -6.34 -0.77
CA LEU A 17 -0.77 -5.92 -1.34
C LEU A 17 -0.87 -5.74 -2.85
N ARG A 18 -1.54 -6.63 -3.55
CA ARG A 18 -1.72 -6.51 -4.99
C ARG A 18 -2.41 -5.21 -5.37
N GLU A 19 -3.32 -4.77 -4.54
CA GLU A 19 -4.08 -3.54 -4.80
C GLU A 19 -3.34 -2.29 -4.38
N SER A 20 -2.77 -2.28 -3.18
CA SER A 20 -2.23 -1.07 -2.56
C SER A 20 -0.70 -1.03 -2.43
N HIS A 21 -0.05 -2.17 -2.48
CA HIS A 21 1.41 -2.27 -2.37
C HIS A 21 1.94 -3.29 -3.37
N PRO A 22 1.77 -3.03 -4.68
CA PRO A 22 2.16 -4.02 -5.69
C PRO A 22 3.63 -4.42 -5.63
N GLU A 23 4.50 -3.54 -5.13
CA GLU A 23 5.92 -3.83 -4.96
C GLU A 23 6.19 -4.93 -3.92
N LEU A 24 5.25 -5.18 -3.01
CA LEU A 24 5.37 -6.22 -1.98
C LEU A 24 4.59 -7.48 -2.33
N ALA A 25 3.77 -7.45 -3.37
CA ALA A 25 2.85 -8.56 -3.67
C ALA A 25 3.58 -9.86 -4.03
N ASP A 26 4.80 -9.77 -4.56
CA ASP A 26 5.59 -10.94 -4.92
C ASP A 26 6.58 -11.37 -3.84
N ASP A 27 6.61 -10.65 -2.72
CA ASP A 27 7.48 -10.99 -1.58
C ASP A 27 6.81 -12.06 -0.72
N ILE A 28 6.88 -13.31 -1.17
CA ILE A 28 6.22 -14.43 -0.50
C ILE A 28 6.73 -14.63 0.94
N PRO A 29 8.05 -14.54 1.23
CA PRO A 29 8.51 -14.62 2.62
C PRO A 29 7.88 -13.57 3.53
N PHE A 30 7.73 -12.34 3.06
CA PHE A 30 7.06 -11.28 3.82
C PHE A 30 5.60 -11.64 4.12
N VAL A 31 4.88 -12.13 3.10
CA VAL A 31 3.46 -12.51 3.25
C VAL A 31 3.31 -13.61 4.29
N LYS A 32 4.14 -14.65 4.20
CA LYS A 32 4.07 -15.80 5.11
C LYS A 32 4.43 -15.41 6.54
N GLU A 33 5.49 -14.65 6.72
CA GLU A 33 5.93 -14.20 8.04
C GLU A 33 4.87 -13.33 8.73
N ARG A 34 4.31 -12.39 7.99
CA ARG A 34 3.30 -11.48 8.54
C ARG A 34 2.01 -12.24 8.88
N ALA A 35 1.60 -13.19 8.03
CA ALA A 35 0.42 -14.01 8.27
C ALA A 35 0.61 -14.90 9.49
N GLU A 36 1.79 -15.45 9.69
CA GLU A 36 2.10 -16.26 10.87
C GLU A 36 2.03 -15.43 12.14
N ALA A 37 2.60 -14.22 12.11
CA ALA A 37 2.53 -13.29 13.24
C ALA A 37 1.09 -12.94 13.60
N ALA A 38 0.22 -12.75 12.60
CA ALA A 38 -1.20 -12.47 12.82
C ALA A 38 -1.90 -13.68 13.47
N SER A 39 -1.61 -14.88 12.99
CA SER A 39 -2.16 -16.12 13.57
C SER A 39 -1.75 -16.28 15.03
N GLN A 40 -0.50 -16.02 15.35
CA GLN A 40 0.00 -16.07 16.72
C GLN A 40 -0.65 -15.02 17.60
N ALA A 41 -0.82 -13.81 17.09
CA ALA A 41 -1.48 -12.72 17.82
C ALA A 41 -2.92 -13.09 18.15
N TYR A 42 -3.63 -13.74 17.23
CA TYR A 42 -4.97 -14.23 17.46
C TYR A 42 -4.99 -15.27 18.58
N ALA A 43 -4.11 -16.26 18.49
CA ALA A 43 -4.06 -17.36 19.46
C ALA A 43 -3.73 -16.86 20.87
N GLU A 44 -2.78 -15.95 21.00
CA GLU A 44 -2.41 -15.36 22.28
C GLU A 44 -3.57 -14.56 22.88
N ALA A 45 -4.26 -13.78 22.06
CA ALA A 45 -5.41 -13.02 22.52
C ALA A 45 -6.53 -13.94 22.98
N PHE A 46 -6.79 -15.01 22.24
CA PHE A 46 -7.81 -16.01 22.61
C PHE A 46 -7.47 -16.65 23.96
N ASP A 47 -6.20 -17.04 24.16
CA ASP A 47 -5.73 -17.66 25.39
C ASP A 47 -5.83 -16.69 26.59
N ASN A 48 -5.73 -15.40 26.31
CA ASN A 48 -5.85 -14.35 27.34
C ASN A 48 -7.29 -13.93 27.63
N GLY A 49 -8.26 -14.61 27.03
CA GLY A 49 -9.67 -14.38 27.33
C GLY A 49 -10.36 -13.30 26.51
N PHE A 50 -9.72 -12.79 25.45
CA PHE A 50 -10.36 -11.85 24.56
C PHE A 50 -11.48 -12.51 23.76
N SER A 51 -12.51 -11.76 23.39
CA SER A 51 -13.58 -12.26 22.54
C SER A 51 -13.04 -12.57 21.15
N VAL A 52 -13.81 -13.36 20.37
CA VAL A 52 -13.44 -13.65 18.98
C VAL A 52 -13.29 -12.36 18.17
N ALA A 53 -14.23 -11.42 18.33
CA ALA A 53 -14.16 -10.14 17.63
C ALA A 53 -12.87 -9.36 17.97
N GLU A 54 -12.50 -9.35 19.25
CA GLU A 54 -11.27 -8.70 19.68
C GLU A 54 -10.01 -9.40 19.15
N CYS A 55 -10.04 -10.74 19.13
CA CYS A 55 -8.93 -11.51 18.58
C CYS A 55 -8.73 -11.22 17.08
N ILE A 56 -9.81 -11.11 16.32
CA ILE A 56 -9.77 -10.74 14.91
C ILE A 56 -9.16 -9.35 14.74
N GLY A 57 -9.59 -8.38 15.55
CA GLY A 57 -9.05 -7.02 15.51
C GLY A 57 -7.55 -6.97 15.80
N ILE A 58 -7.11 -7.71 16.82
CA ILE A 58 -5.69 -7.79 17.19
C ILE A 58 -4.88 -8.45 16.07
N ALA A 59 -5.37 -9.54 15.48
CA ALA A 59 -4.70 -10.21 14.38
C ALA A 59 -4.58 -9.30 13.15
N ASN A 60 -5.65 -8.57 12.80
CA ASN A 60 -5.63 -7.67 11.66
C ASN A 60 -4.68 -6.49 11.88
N LYS A 61 -4.60 -5.99 13.09
CA LYS A 61 -3.66 -4.92 13.43
C LYS A 61 -2.22 -5.37 13.18
N THR A 62 -1.89 -6.61 13.51
CA THR A 62 -0.59 -7.20 13.25
C THR A 62 -0.37 -7.41 11.75
N LEU A 63 -1.38 -7.95 11.07
CA LEU A 63 -1.29 -8.30 9.64
C LEU A 63 -0.99 -7.08 8.78
N TYR A 64 -1.64 -5.96 9.04
CA TYR A 64 -1.55 -4.75 8.22
C TYR A 64 -0.66 -3.66 8.82
N ALA A 65 0.09 -3.95 9.89
CA ALA A 65 0.95 -2.95 10.51
C ALA A 65 1.96 -2.38 9.52
N GLY A 66 2.07 -1.06 9.48
CA GLY A 66 2.98 -0.36 8.58
C GLY A 66 2.51 -0.26 7.14
N LEU A 67 1.30 -0.77 6.82
CA LEU A 67 0.80 -0.84 5.45
C LEU A 67 -0.40 0.07 5.18
N HIS A 68 -0.85 0.84 6.17
CA HIS A 68 -2.04 1.67 6.03
C HIS A 68 -1.84 2.85 5.08
N PHE A 69 -0.62 3.40 5.02
CA PHE A 69 -0.31 4.40 4.02
C PHE A 69 0.29 3.72 2.79
N SER A 70 -0.31 3.96 1.63
CA SER A 70 0.17 3.38 0.37
C SER A 70 0.68 4.47 -0.56
N ARG A 71 1.95 4.40 -0.92
CA ARG A 71 2.55 5.29 -1.91
C ARG A 71 1.91 5.08 -3.27
N HIS A 72 1.62 3.83 -3.61
CA HIS A 72 0.93 3.49 -4.85
C HIS A 72 -0.45 4.13 -4.93
N ASP A 73 -1.25 4.00 -3.87
CA ASP A 73 -2.60 4.57 -3.83
C ASP A 73 -2.55 6.10 -3.91
N THR A 74 -1.54 6.71 -3.30
CA THR A 74 -1.37 8.16 -3.36
C THR A 74 -1.07 8.60 -4.80
N LEU A 75 -0.17 7.89 -5.49
CA LEU A 75 0.13 8.17 -6.89
C LEU A 75 -1.10 8.00 -7.78
N THR A 76 -1.84 6.91 -7.59
CA THR A 76 -3.06 6.67 -8.37
C THR A 76 -4.10 7.77 -8.12
N SER A 77 -4.22 8.23 -6.88
CA SER A 77 -5.15 9.33 -6.54
C SER A 77 -4.77 10.63 -7.25
N VAL A 78 -3.49 10.97 -7.26
CA VAL A 78 -3.01 12.17 -7.97
C VAL A 78 -3.27 12.05 -9.46
N LEU A 79 -2.94 10.91 -10.05
CA LEU A 79 -3.16 10.68 -11.48
C LEU A 79 -4.64 10.78 -11.84
N TRP A 80 -5.48 10.16 -11.03
CA TRP A 80 -6.92 10.15 -11.24
C TRP A 80 -7.51 11.56 -11.14
N ASN A 81 -7.15 12.30 -10.10
CA ASN A 81 -7.77 13.58 -9.80
C ASN A 81 -7.21 14.74 -10.63
N GLU A 82 -5.91 14.70 -10.94
CA GLU A 82 -5.22 15.84 -11.52
C GLU A 82 -4.82 15.64 -12.98
N PHE A 83 -4.76 14.40 -13.46
CA PHE A 83 -4.25 14.08 -14.80
C PHE A 83 -5.21 13.22 -15.63
N SER A 84 -6.49 13.27 -15.33
CA SER A 84 -7.48 12.44 -16.04
C SER A 84 -7.57 12.74 -17.54
N ALA A 85 -7.20 13.94 -17.95
CA ALA A 85 -7.18 14.30 -19.38
C ALA A 85 -5.96 13.75 -20.10
N ASP A 86 -4.89 13.45 -19.37
CA ASP A 86 -3.60 13.06 -19.94
C ASP A 86 -3.33 11.56 -19.80
N VAL A 87 -3.87 10.93 -18.75
CA VAL A 87 -3.67 9.50 -18.45
C VAL A 87 -5.03 8.82 -18.44
N PRO A 88 -5.31 7.93 -19.41
CA PRO A 88 -6.58 7.21 -19.44
C PRO A 88 -6.76 6.37 -18.16
N LEU A 89 -8.00 6.19 -17.77
CA LEU A 89 -8.36 5.44 -16.58
C LEU A 89 -7.68 4.05 -16.52
N GLU A 90 -7.70 3.35 -17.65
CA GLU A 90 -7.13 2.00 -17.75
C GLU A 90 -5.60 1.99 -17.65
N ALA A 91 -4.94 3.14 -17.78
CA ALA A 91 -3.49 3.26 -17.69
C ALA A 91 -2.99 3.81 -16.34
N VAL A 92 -3.89 4.21 -15.44
CA VAL A 92 -3.51 4.85 -14.17
C VAL A 92 -2.64 3.91 -13.32
N ARG A 93 -3.05 2.65 -13.18
CA ARG A 93 -2.31 1.68 -12.37
C ARG A 93 -0.89 1.46 -12.90
N GLU A 94 -0.76 1.23 -14.19
CA GLU A 94 0.56 1.00 -14.82
C GLU A 94 1.44 2.24 -14.72
N THR A 95 0.86 3.41 -14.90
CA THR A 95 1.59 4.67 -14.79
C THR A 95 2.10 4.87 -13.37
N ALA A 96 1.27 4.59 -12.37
CA ALA A 96 1.68 4.69 -10.97
C ALA A 96 2.82 3.73 -10.65
N ILE A 97 2.74 2.49 -11.13
CA ILE A 97 3.81 1.49 -10.92
C ILE A 97 5.11 1.97 -11.56
N ARG A 98 5.04 2.52 -12.77
CA ARG A 98 6.21 3.03 -13.47
C ARG A 98 6.85 4.22 -12.76
N LEU A 99 6.03 5.12 -12.23
CA LEU A 99 6.51 6.34 -11.55
C LEU A 99 7.00 6.09 -10.12
N ARG A 100 6.57 4.99 -9.51
CA ARG A 100 6.82 4.74 -8.09
C ARG A 100 8.30 4.83 -7.69
N PRO A 101 9.25 4.21 -8.42
CA PRO A 101 10.66 4.29 -8.04
C PRO A 101 11.21 5.72 -8.01
N SER A 102 10.91 6.51 -9.04
CA SER A 102 11.37 7.91 -9.12
C SER A 102 10.68 8.79 -8.08
N ALA A 103 9.43 8.50 -7.76
CA ALA A 103 8.64 9.27 -6.79
C ALA A 103 9.17 9.10 -5.36
N GLU A 104 10.00 8.08 -5.09
CA GLU A 104 10.55 7.89 -3.74
C GLU A 104 11.37 9.09 -3.28
N GLU A 105 12.00 9.82 -4.19
CA GLU A 105 12.73 11.03 -3.80
C GLU A 105 11.80 12.09 -3.19
N VAL A 106 10.52 12.11 -3.61
CA VAL A 106 9.52 12.99 -3.01
C VAL A 106 9.04 12.42 -1.68
N PHE A 107 8.61 11.15 -1.66
CA PHE A 107 8.09 10.52 -0.46
C PHE A 107 9.09 10.54 0.70
N SER A 108 10.36 10.36 0.42
CA SER A 108 11.39 10.27 1.44
C SER A 108 11.57 11.54 2.27
N LYS A 109 11.03 12.66 1.82
CA LYS A 109 11.10 13.94 2.53
C LYS A 109 10.11 14.04 3.69
N TYR A 110 9.17 13.11 3.78
CA TYR A 110 8.04 13.21 4.71
C TYR A 110 8.10 12.11 5.77
N PRO A 111 7.62 12.38 7.00
CA PRO A 111 7.59 11.40 8.09
C PRO A 111 6.42 10.44 7.92
N ILE A 112 6.49 9.58 6.90
CA ILE A 112 5.41 8.68 6.56
C ILE A 112 5.22 7.61 7.64
N SER A 113 3.97 7.48 8.10
CA SER A 113 3.52 6.48 9.06
C SER A 113 2.13 6.01 8.63
N ASP A 114 1.58 5.04 9.36
CA ASP A 114 0.23 4.53 9.06
C ASP A 114 -0.83 5.62 9.08
N ASP A 115 -0.64 6.67 9.88
CA ASP A 115 -1.61 7.75 10.02
C ASP A 115 -1.29 8.97 9.13
N PHE A 116 -0.26 8.88 8.29
CA PHE A 116 0.23 10.02 7.53
C PHE A 116 -0.85 10.68 6.67
N ALA A 117 -1.75 9.88 6.08
CA ALA A 117 -2.81 10.39 5.21
C ALA A 117 -3.78 11.35 5.94
N TYR A 118 -3.79 11.31 7.27
CA TYR A 118 -4.67 12.17 8.07
C TYR A 118 -3.98 13.43 8.58
N THR A 119 -2.75 13.68 8.17
CA THR A 119 -1.97 14.84 8.59
C THR A 119 -2.07 15.97 7.56
N LEU A 120 -1.76 17.19 8.00
CA LEU A 120 -1.67 18.33 7.09
C LEU A 120 -0.52 18.18 6.09
N GLU A 121 0.55 17.50 6.50
CA GLU A 121 1.70 17.23 5.63
C GLU A 121 1.33 16.38 4.41
N TYR A 122 0.28 15.56 4.53
CA TYR A 122 -0.23 14.79 3.39
C TYR A 122 -0.63 15.72 2.23
N ASN A 123 -1.26 16.85 2.53
CA ASN A 123 -1.67 17.80 1.50
C ASN A 123 -0.46 18.43 0.81
N VAL A 124 0.61 18.67 1.56
CA VAL A 124 1.86 19.18 1.00
C VAL A 124 2.50 18.14 0.09
N LEU A 125 2.55 16.89 0.55
CA LEU A 125 3.04 15.77 -0.26
C LEU A 125 2.23 15.64 -1.55
N TYR A 126 0.91 15.68 -1.46
CA TYR A 126 0.02 15.56 -2.62
C TYR A 126 0.34 16.64 -3.66
N THR A 127 0.49 17.89 -3.21
CA THR A 127 0.83 19.01 -4.08
C THR A 127 2.20 18.82 -4.72
N GLU A 128 3.18 18.38 -3.96
CA GLU A 128 4.53 18.16 -4.48
C GLU A 128 4.54 17.01 -5.50
N LEU A 129 3.78 15.94 -5.24
CA LEU A 129 3.64 14.83 -6.19
C LEU A 129 2.97 15.28 -7.48
N THR A 130 1.99 16.19 -7.39
CA THR A 130 1.34 16.72 -8.59
C THR A 130 2.37 17.43 -9.49
N GLY A 131 3.22 18.27 -8.90
CA GLY A 131 4.31 18.92 -9.64
C GLY A 131 5.31 17.92 -10.21
N PHE A 132 5.68 16.92 -9.43
CA PHE A 132 6.60 15.87 -9.86
C PHE A 132 6.06 15.10 -11.06
N ILE A 133 4.79 14.70 -11.00
CA ILE A 133 4.14 13.94 -12.08
C ILE A 133 4.03 14.80 -13.33
N GLN A 134 3.69 16.07 -13.16
CA GLN A 134 3.62 17.02 -14.28
C GLN A 134 4.94 17.02 -15.06
N LEU A 135 6.06 17.15 -14.36
CA LEU A 135 7.37 17.17 -14.99
C LEU A 135 7.71 15.83 -15.66
N LYS A 136 7.36 14.71 -15.02
CA LYS A 136 7.63 13.38 -15.59
C LYS A 136 6.82 13.13 -16.85
N LEU A 137 5.57 13.52 -16.88
CA LEU A 137 4.73 13.37 -18.08
C LEU A 137 5.22 14.26 -19.22
N GLU A 138 5.70 15.46 -18.91
CA GLU A 138 6.29 16.34 -19.90
C GLU A 138 7.55 15.73 -20.52
N GLU A 139 8.44 15.16 -19.67
CA GLU A 139 9.63 14.46 -20.12
C GLU A 139 9.29 13.29 -21.05
N ASP A 140 8.19 12.59 -20.76
CA ASP A 140 7.73 11.45 -21.55
C ASP A 140 6.95 11.89 -22.81
N GLY A 141 6.77 13.20 -23.02
CA GLY A 141 6.05 13.71 -24.18
C GLY A 141 4.54 13.50 -24.12
N LYS A 142 3.96 13.37 -22.92
CA LYS A 142 2.53 13.12 -22.75
C LYS A 142 1.70 14.38 -22.44
N LEU A 143 2.39 15.48 -22.22
CA LEU A 143 1.73 16.76 -21.97
C LEU A 143 2.16 17.80 -23.00
#